data_c5aa7312bbc72a6b4bb92cc332eb68f7
#
_entry.id   c5aa7312bbc72a6b4bb92cc332eb68f7
#
_cell.length_a   1.000
_cell.length_b   1.000
_cell.length_c   1.000
_cell.angle_alpha   90.00
_cell.angle_beta   90.00
_cell.angle_gamma   90.00
#
_symmetry.space_group_name_H-M   'P 1'
#
loop_
_entity.id
_entity.type
_entity.pdbx_description
1 polymer ?
#
loop_
_entity_poly.entity_id
_entity_poly.type
_entity_poly.pdbx_seq_one_letter_code
_entity_poly.pdbx_strand_id
1 'polypeptide(L)'
;MIRRVERVKPGNQKKDGFILLVGVVIGIMMAGLAVAEAGDTEKGQTLYRQSCGHCHGLDGKGDGEMGGYLNPPPSNLASEKTQSKSDIELKDVIMKGRSGTAMEGFEGALDEAQFADLLAYLRSLKS
;
A
#
# COMPACT_ATOMS: atom_id res chain seq x y z
N MET A 1 -53.12 -51.59 -32.43
CA MET A 1 -51.77 -51.27 -31.90
C MET A 1 -51.84 -49.96 -31.12
N ILE A 2 -51.91 -50.05 -29.78
CA ILE A 2 -52.04 -48.85 -28.92
C ILE A 2 -50.61 -48.59 -28.39
N ARG A 3 -50.03 -47.45 -28.80
CA ARG A 3 -48.75 -46.97 -28.28
C ARG A 3 -48.94 -46.46 -26.85
N ARG A 4 -48.28 -47.10 -25.90
CA ARG A 4 -48.23 -46.68 -24.51
C ARG A 4 -47.40 -45.38 -24.41
N VAL A 5 -48.07 -44.29 -24.05
CA VAL A 5 -47.40 -42.99 -23.75
C VAL A 5 -46.74 -43.15 -22.37
N GLU A 6 -45.42 -43.18 -22.33
CA GLU A 6 -44.69 -43.18 -21.07
C GLU A 6 -44.79 -41.78 -20.43
N ARG A 7 -45.27 -41.75 -19.20
CA ARG A 7 -45.44 -40.57 -18.37
C ARG A 7 -44.09 -40.16 -17.80
N VAL A 8 -43.50 -39.11 -18.39
CA VAL A 8 -42.26 -38.50 -17.84
C VAL A 8 -42.60 -37.94 -16.46
N LYS A 9 -41.93 -38.38 -15.43
CA LYS A 9 -42.02 -37.83 -14.07
C LYS A 9 -41.37 -36.44 -14.08
N PRO A 10 -42.02 -35.41 -13.50
CA PRO A 10 -41.35 -34.11 -13.35
C PRO A 10 -40.18 -34.23 -12.38
N GLY A 11 -38.98 -33.96 -12.85
CA GLY A 11 -37.77 -33.88 -12.06
C GLY A 11 -37.90 -32.76 -11.02
N ASN A 12 -37.32 -32.98 -9.85
CA ASN A 12 -37.40 -32.12 -8.68
C ASN A 12 -36.63 -30.81 -8.91
N GLN A 13 -37.29 -29.83 -9.59
CA GLN A 13 -36.70 -28.54 -9.96
C GLN A 13 -36.33 -27.62 -8.76
N LYS A 14 -36.70 -27.99 -7.53
CA LYS A 14 -36.47 -27.13 -6.38
C LYS A 14 -35.02 -27.19 -5.84
N LYS A 15 -34.23 -28.22 -6.17
CA LYS A 15 -32.86 -28.39 -5.67
C LYS A 15 -31.83 -27.65 -6.55
N ASP A 16 -32.10 -27.56 -7.85
CA ASP A 16 -31.16 -27.00 -8.80
C ASP A 16 -31.12 -25.46 -8.68
N GLY A 17 -32.26 -24.83 -8.37
CA GLY A 17 -32.34 -23.38 -8.12
C GLY A 17 -31.61 -22.92 -6.87
N PHE A 18 -31.59 -23.77 -5.83
CA PHE A 18 -30.90 -23.45 -4.58
C PHE A 18 -29.37 -23.53 -4.75
N ILE A 19 -28.88 -24.52 -5.48
CA ILE A 19 -27.45 -24.69 -5.77
C ILE A 19 -26.93 -23.54 -6.65
N LEU A 20 -27.71 -23.10 -7.66
CA LEU A 20 -27.38 -21.94 -8.49
C LEU A 20 -27.34 -20.63 -7.70
N LEU A 21 -28.30 -20.40 -6.81
CA LEU A 21 -28.32 -19.20 -5.94
C LEU A 21 -27.15 -19.17 -4.97
N VAL A 22 -26.79 -20.30 -4.35
CA VAL A 22 -25.64 -20.38 -3.46
C VAL A 22 -24.33 -20.14 -4.21
N GLY A 23 -24.20 -20.69 -5.42
CA GLY A 23 -23.03 -20.46 -6.27
C GLY A 23 -22.85 -19.00 -6.68
N VAL A 24 -23.93 -18.29 -6.99
CA VAL A 24 -23.89 -16.84 -7.34
C VAL A 24 -23.53 -15.99 -6.13
N VAL A 25 -24.08 -16.29 -4.95
CA VAL A 25 -23.77 -15.53 -3.71
C VAL A 25 -22.33 -15.72 -3.30
N ILE A 26 -21.76 -16.94 -3.40
CA ILE A 26 -20.34 -17.21 -3.10
C ILE A 26 -19.44 -16.50 -4.12
N GLY A 27 -19.82 -16.47 -5.40
CA GLY A 27 -19.07 -15.75 -6.44
C GLY A 27 -19.01 -14.23 -6.22
N ILE A 28 -20.08 -13.64 -5.71
CA ILE A 28 -20.14 -12.19 -5.43
C ILE A 28 -19.33 -11.84 -4.17
N MET A 29 -19.27 -12.71 -3.17
CA MET A 29 -18.45 -12.49 -1.96
C MET A 29 -16.95 -12.58 -2.22
N MET A 30 -16.50 -13.27 -3.28
CA MET A 30 -15.07 -13.36 -3.62
C MET A 30 -14.55 -12.14 -4.42
N ALA A 31 -15.42 -11.29 -4.95
CA ALA A 31 -15.05 -10.12 -5.75
C ALA A 31 -14.63 -8.89 -4.92
N GLY A 32 -14.62 -8.98 -3.58
CA GLY A 32 -14.43 -7.84 -2.69
C GLY A 32 -13.10 -7.79 -1.93
N LEU A 33 -12.12 -8.65 -2.22
CA LEU A 33 -10.78 -8.51 -1.69
C LEU A 33 -10.04 -7.44 -2.50
N ALA A 34 -10.19 -6.18 -2.09
CA ALA A 34 -9.28 -5.13 -2.53
C ALA A 34 -7.88 -5.52 -2.07
N VAL A 35 -7.06 -6.02 -2.96
CA VAL A 35 -5.61 -6.14 -2.76
C VAL A 35 -5.12 -4.70 -2.62
N ALA A 36 -4.65 -4.34 -1.43
CA ALA A 36 -3.89 -3.12 -1.26
C ALA A 36 -2.67 -3.26 -2.18
N GLU A 37 -2.59 -2.45 -3.24
CA GLU A 37 -1.43 -2.44 -4.12
C GLU A 37 -0.21 -2.06 -3.30
N ALA A 38 0.81 -2.91 -3.35
CA ALA A 38 2.11 -2.57 -2.80
C ALA A 38 2.63 -1.34 -3.55
N GLY A 39 3.16 -0.35 -2.81
CA GLY A 39 3.65 0.88 -3.43
C GLY A 39 4.75 0.62 -4.47
N ASP A 40 4.80 1.47 -5.47
CA ASP A 40 5.76 1.42 -6.56
C ASP A 40 7.09 2.07 -6.14
N THR A 41 8.13 1.25 -6.00
CA THR A 41 9.45 1.69 -5.54
C THR A 41 10.10 2.71 -6.48
N GLU A 42 9.88 2.65 -7.80
CA GLU A 42 10.47 3.59 -8.75
C GLU A 42 9.81 4.98 -8.66
N LYS A 43 8.48 5.00 -8.53
CA LYS A 43 7.75 6.24 -8.26
C LYS A 43 8.15 6.82 -6.91
N GLY A 44 8.26 5.97 -5.89
CA GLY A 44 8.73 6.37 -4.57
C GLY A 44 10.13 6.95 -4.59
N GLN A 45 11.05 6.38 -5.36
CA GLN A 45 12.40 6.92 -5.56
C GLN A 45 12.36 8.31 -6.21
N THR A 46 11.49 8.49 -7.19
CA THR A 46 11.34 9.79 -7.85
C THR A 46 10.85 10.85 -6.88
N LEU A 47 9.81 10.56 -6.11
CA LEU A 47 9.29 11.43 -5.05
C LEU A 47 10.36 11.75 -4.01
N TYR A 48 11.08 10.73 -3.56
CA TYR A 48 12.15 10.86 -2.58
C TYR A 48 13.25 11.84 -3.05
N ARG A 49 13.72 11.67 -4.27
CA ARG A 49 14.77 12.54 -4.84
C ARG A 49 14.34 13.99 -4.91
N GLN A 50 13.09 14.23 -5.26
CA GLN A 50 12.53 15.58 -5.40
C GLN A 50 12.31 16.28 -4.05
N SER A 51 11.90 15.54 -3.01
CA SER A 51 11.39 16.12 -1.78
C SER A 51 12.24 15.83 -0.54
N CYS A 52 13.04 14.77 -0.54
CA CYS A 52 13.76 14.29 0.64
C CYS A 52 15.29 14.28 0.44
N GLY A 53 15.73 14.02 -0.78
CA GLY A 53 17.13 13.77 -1.11
C GLY A 53 18.09 14.90 -0.77
N HIS A 54 17.66 16.16 -0.86
CA HIS A 54 18.49 17.33 -0.54
C HIS A 54 18.99 17.33 0.91
N CYS A 55 18.17 16.81 1.84
CA CYS A 55 18.55 16.71 3.25
C CYS A 55 19.04 15.31 3.61
N HIS A 56 18.29 14.28 3.21
CA HIS A 56 18.57 12.90 3.62
C HIS A 56 19.62 12.17 2.78
N GLY A 57 20.07 12.78 1.67
CA GLY A 57 21.00 12.15 0.73
C GLY A 57 20.29 11.18 -0.23
N LEU A 58 20.93 10.87 -1.35
CA LEU A 58 20.35 9.99 -2.38
C LEU A 58 20.17 8.55 -1.90
N ASP A 59 21.03 8.12 -0.97
CA ASP A 59 20.99 6.79 -0.34
C ASP A 59 20.32 6.81 1.05
N GLY A 60 19.74 7.92 1.45
CA GLY A 60 19.05 8.07 2.72
C GLY A 60 19.95 8.12 3.95
N LYS A 61 21.25 8.38 3.80
CA LYS A 61 22.22 8.34 4.91
C LYS A 61 22.24 9.59 5.79
N GLY A 62 21.48 10.62 5.43
CA GLY A 62 21.46 11.91 6.13
C GLY A 62 22.58 12.85 5.66
N ASP A 63 23.26 12.52 4.59
CA ASP A 63 24.41 13.19 4.01
C ASP A 63 24.06 14.01 2.75
N GLY A 64 22.82 14.44 2.64
CA GLY A 64 22.40 15.32 1.56
C GLY A 64 23.08 16.67 1.62
N GLU A 65 23.04 17.40 0.51
CA GLU A 65 23.68 18.71 0.32
C GLU A 65 23.37 19.68 1.47
N MET A 66 22.12 19.68 1.95
CA MET A 66 21.68 20.51 3.07
C MET A 66 21.96 19.89 4.44
N GLY A 67 22.25 18.58 4.51
CA GLY A 67 22.35 17.84 5.76
C GLY A 67 23.40 18.38 6.72
N GLY A 68 24.54 18.83 6.19
CA GLY A 68 25.65 19.37 7.00
C GLY A 68 25.37 20.74 7.64
N TYR A 69 24.32 21.44 7.19
CA TYR A 69 23.94 22.76 7.69
C TYR A 69 22.78 22.71 8.70
N LEU A 70 22.18 21.53 8.90
CA LEU A 70 21.01 21.35 9.74
C LEU A 70 21.38 20.90 11.16
N ASN A 71 20.66 21.43 12.14
CA ASN A 71 20.78 21.04 13.54
C ASN A 71 19.39 20.85 14.17
N PRO A 72 18.99 19.63 14.55
CA PRO A 72 19.76 18.38 14.42
C PRO A 72 19.94 17.95 12.95
N PRO A 73 20.98 17.16 12.67
CA PRO A 73 21.22 16.65 11.32
C PRO A 73 20.09 15.66 10.89
N PRO A 74 19.87 15.49 9.58
CA PRO A 74 18.87 14.56 9.07
C PRO A 74 19.19 13.12 9.52
N SER A 75 18.13 12.38 9.83
CA SER A 75 18.27 10.97 10.22
C SER A 75 18.76 10.13 9.05
N ASN A 76 19.62 9.12 9.35
CA ASN A 76 19.94 8.06 8.40
C ASN A 76 18.72 7.13 8.27
N LEU A 77 18.08 7.18 7.09
CA LEU A 77 16.87 6.42 6.80
C LEU A 77 17.14 4.94 6.54
N ALA A 78 18.37 4.58 6.12
CA ALA A 78 18.79 3.20 5.94
C ALA A 78 19.14 2.48 7.26
N SER A 79 19.31 3.24 8.36
CA SER A 79 19.69 2.68 9.66
C SER A 79 18.61 1.79 10.26
N GLU A 80 19.03 0.80 11.06
CA GLU A 80 18.14 -0.06 11.84
C GLU A 80 17.15 0.75 12.69
N LYS A 81 17.63 1.83 13.32
CA LYS A 81 16.78 2.73 14.11
C LYS A 81 15.59 3.28 13.33
N THR A 82 15.75 3.59 12.05
CA THR A 82 14.66 4.06 11.20
C THR A 82 13.87 2.89 10.63
N GLN A 83 14.54 1.85 10.19
CA GLN A 83 13.92 0.70 9.53
C GLN A 83 13.09 -0.19 10.48
N SER A 84 13.35 -0.16 11.80
CA SER A 84 12.55 -0.84 12.81
C SER A 84 11.24 -0.13 13.17
N LYS A 85 11.05 1.12 12.73
CA LYS A 85 9.78 1.83 12.92
C LYS A 85 8.67 1.18 12.11
N SER A 86 7.46 1.17 12.66
CA SER A 86 6.27 0.77 11.90
C SER A 86 5.96 1.75 10.78
N ASP A 87 5.18 1.30 9.79
CA ASP A 87 4.73 2.15 8.68
C ASP A 87 3.88 3.32 9.17
N ILE A 88 3.11 3.10 10.24
CA ILE A 88 2.30 4.14 10.89
C ILE A 88 3.19 5.22 11.51
N GLU A 89 4.27 4.83 12.21
CA GLU A 89 5.22 5.79 12.80
C GLU A 89 5.97 6.57 11.72
N LEU A 90 6.36 5.93 10.62
CA LEU A 90 6.99 6.61 9.49
C LEU A 90 6.01 7.58 8.83
N LYS A 91 4.75 7.18 8.65
CA LYS A 91 3.70 8.04 8.11
C LYS A 91 3.50 9.27 8.97
N ASP A 92 3.38 9.08 10.27
CA ASP A 92 3.16 10.19 11.21
C ASP A 92 4.29 11.22 11.13
N VAL A 93 5.55 10.76 11.13
CA VAL A 93 6.72 11.65 11.01
C VAL A 93 6.76 12.35 9.65
N ILE A 94 6.47 11.66 8.55
CA ILE A 94 6.50 12.26 7.21
C ILE A 94 5.38 13.28 7.05
N MET A 95 4.16 12.90 7.43
CA MET A 95 3.00 13.79 7.24
C MET A 95 3.04 15.01 8.16
N LYS A 96 3.41 14.86 9.43
CA LYS A 96 3.43 15.95 10.40
C LYS A 96 4.76 16.70 10.46
N GLY A 97 5.84 16.12 9.94
CA GLY A 97 7.19 16.63 10.13
C GLY A 97 7.71 16.39 11.55
N ARG A 98 8.78 17.06 11.90
CA ARG A 98 9.41 16.99 13.23
C ARG A 98 9.53 18.38 13.84
N SER A 99 8.72 18.63 14.85
CA SER A 99 8.73 19.91 15.57
C SER A 99 10.14 20.26 16.07
N GLY A 100 10.53 21.52 15.90
CA GLY A 100 11.85 22.01 16.30
C GLY A 100 13.00 21.59 15.37
N THR A 101 12.69 21.06 14.20
CA THR A 101 13.69 20.70 13.16
C THR A 101 13.32 21.30 11.82
N ALA A 102 14.23 21.23 10.84
CA ALA A 102 13.99 21.66 9.48
C ALA A 102 13.09 20.70 8.67
N MET A 103 12.71 19.56 9.24
CA MET A 103 11.84 18.58 8.57
C MET A 103 10.39 19.04 8.67
N GLU A 104 9.89 19.69 7.62
CA GLU A 104 8.49 20.06 7.49
C GLU A 104 7.61 18.84 7.19
N GLY A 105 6.30 18.96 7.47
CA GLY A 105 5.33 17.92 7.18
C GLY A 105 4.81 17.99 5.75
N PHE A 106 4.41 16.84 5.22
CA PHE A 106 3.86 16.69 3.86
C PHE A 106 2.34 16.51 3.86
N GLU A 107 1.66 16.82 4.98
CA GLU A 107 0.21 16.74 5.06
C GLU A 107 -0.43 17.64 3.99
N GLY A 108 -1.30 17.04 3.16
CA GLY A 108 -1.90 17.73 2.00
C GLY A 108 -1.02 17.84 0.75
N ALA A 109 0.28 17.55 0.84
CA ALA A 109 1.21 17.52 -0.30
C ALA A 109 1.42 16.10 -0.88
N LEU A 110 1.20 15.06 -0.08
CA LEU A 110 1.24 13.66 -0.51
C LEU A 110 -0.14 13.02 -0.29
N ASP A 111 -0.63 12.34 -1.31
CA ASP A 111 -1.80 11.45 -1.17
C ASP A 111 -1.39 10.05 -0.66
N GLU A 112 -2.38 9.20 -0.39
CA GLU A 112 -2.15 7.85 0.15
C GLU A 112 -1.35 6.95 -0.81
N ALA A 113 -1.58 7.06 -2.12
CA ALA A 113 -0.86 6.27 -3.12
C ALA A 113 0.60 6.73 -3.22
N GLN A 114 0.84 8.03 -3.27
CA GLN A 114 2.18 8.62 -3.26
C GLN A 114 2.94 8.27 -1.98
N PHE A 115 2.26 8.26 -0.82
CA PHE A 115 2.88 7.82 0.43
C PHE A 115 3.24 6.33 0.38
N ALA A 116 2.37 5.47 -0.16
CA ALA A 116 2.67 4.04 -0.30
C ALA A 116 3.90 3.81 -1.21
N ASP A 117 3.99 4.53 -2.33
CA ASP A 117 5.14 4.49 -3.23
C ASP A 117 6.42 4.95 -2.51
N LEU A 118 6.37 6.08 -1.81
CA LEU A 118 7.48 6.59 -1.02
C LEU A 118 7.93 5.60 0.06
N LEU A 119 6.98 5.00 0.79
CA LEU A 119 7.26 4.01 1.82
C LEU A 119 7.95 2.76 1.25
N ALA A 120 7.49 2.27 0.08
CA ALA A 120 8.12 1.16 -0.61
C ALA A 120 9.60 1.46 -0.92
N TYR A 121 9.89 2.67 -1.41
CA TYR A 121 11.28 3.09 -1.63
C TYR A 121 12.07 3.22 -0.32
N LEU A 122 11.52 3.85 0.70
CA LEU A 122 12.21 3.98 2.01
C LEU A 122 12.55 2.62 2.61
N ARG A 123 11.69 1.62 2.46
CA ARG A 123 11.95 0.24 2.90
C ARG A 123 13.02 -0.46 2.07
N SER A 124 13.23 -0.06 0.83
CA SER A 124 14.30 -0.58 -0.02
C SER A 124 15.69 -0.05 0.33
N LEU A 125 15.79 1.05 1.09
CA LEU A 125 17.05 1.63 1.56
C LEU A 125 17.76 0.79 2.63
N LYS A 126 17.16 -0.30 3.07
CA LYS A 126 17.74 -1.23 4.06
C LYS A 126 19.12 -1.70 3.64
N SER A 127 20.12 -1.44 4.46
CA SER A 127 21.49 -1.93 4.31
C SER A 127 21.69 -3.27 4.98
#